data_d621d6f03b33a9e56f7247f5d6023722
#
_entry.id   d621d6f03b33a9e56f7247f5d6023722
#
_cell.length_a   1.000
_cell.length_b   1.000
_cell.length_c   1.000
_cell.angle_alpha   90.00
_cell.angle_beta   90.00
_cell.angle_gamma   90.00
#
_symmetry.space_group_name_H-M   'P 1'
#
loop_
_entity.id
_entity.type
_entity.pdbx_description
1 polymer ?
#
loop_
_entity_poly.entity_id
_entity_poly.type
_entity_poly.pdbx_seq_one_letter_code
_entity_poly.pdbx_strand_id
1 'polypeptide(L)'
;MHFIFCASPLDKTKPDEEYRAELSAARQRGETVSLIDFEALAREGDADKALVNLTEPRSGGEMGIYRGWMLSPARYKLLYSALQRRGVELINDPVSYRQCHYLPDWVELFEGRTPKSVWIESDKLSSNLLESVMEKLKIFGSKPVILKDFVKSEKDYWQEACFIPDASDREAVQRVVTRFLELR
;
A
#
# COMPACT_ATOMS: atom_id res chain seq x y z
N MET A 1 -14.13 19.28 -5.25
CA MET A 1 -13.36 18.00 -5.14
C MET A 1 -14.23 16.99 -4.40
N HIS A 2 -14.05 15.71 -4.70
CA HIS A 2 -14.74 14.61 -4.02
C HIS A 2 -13.74 13.81 -3.15
N PHE A 3 -13.85 13.95 -1.84
CA PHE A 3 -12.99 13.23 -0.92
C PHE A 3 -13.63 11.89 -0.52
N ILE A 4 -12.88 10.82 -0.66
CA ILE A 4 -13.34 9.45 -0.42
C ILE A 4 -12.55 8.86 0.73
N PHE A 5 -13.21 8.66 1.87
CA PHE A 5 -12.63 8.15 3.10
C PHE A 5 -13.11 6.72 3.39
N CYS A 6 -12.36 5.99 4.20
CA CYS A 6 -12.83 4.71 4.73
C CYS A 6 -13.86 4.94 5.83
N ALA A 7 -14.93 4.16 5.79
CA ALA A 7 -15.87 4.06 6.89
C ALA A 7 -15.28 3.24 8.04
N SER A 8 -15.78 3.48 9.24
CA SER A 8 -15.47 2.65 10.41
C SER A 8 -15.87 1.18 10.15
N PRO A 9 -15.05 0.21 10.53
CA PRO A 9 -15.42 -1.20 10.44
C PRO A 9 -16.71 -1.56 11.22
N LEU A 10 -16.94 -0.85 12.31
CA LEU A 10 -18.06 -1.12 13.24
C LEU A 10 -19.33 -0.34 12.88
N ASP A 11 -19.21 0.79 12.21
CA ASP A 11 -20.35 1.66 11.84
C ASP A 11 -20.09 2.34 10.50
N LYS A 12 -20.64 1.77 9.44
CA LYS A 12 -20.41 2.23 8.06
C LYS A 12 -20.98 3.64 7.76
N THR A 13 -21.71 4.23 8.69
CA THR A 13 -22.22 5.62 8.59
C THR A 13 -21.24 6.65 9.13
N LYS A 14 -20.18 6.21 9.81
CA LYS A 14 -19.14 7.06 10.39
C LYS A 14 -17.80 6.82 9.71
N PRO A 15 -16.93 7.85 9.63
CA PRO A 15 -15.57 7.63 9.16
C PRO A 15 -14.78 6.76 10.15
N ASP A 16 -13.79 6.07 9.63
CA ASP A 16 -12.72 5.52 10.47
C ASP A 16 -12.10 6.65 11.30
N GLU A 17 -11.74 6.35 12.54
CA GLU A 17 -11.22 7.33 13.50
C GLU A 17 -10.03 8.11 12.96
N GLU A 18 -9.14 7.43 12.25
CA GLU A 18 -7.94 8.01 11.64
C GLU A 18 -8.26 9.17 10.68
N TYR A 19 -9.40 9.13 10.00
CA TYR A 19 -9.79 10.13 9.00
C TYR A 19 -10.83 11.14 9.49
N ARG A 20 -11.26 11.09 10.75
CA ARG A 20 -12.35 11.95 11.28
C ARG A 20 -12.03 13.43 11.13
N ALA A 21 -10.82 13.85 11.46
CA ALA A 21 -10.42 15.26 11.39
C ALA A 21 -10.37 15.78 9.95
N GLU A 22 -9.80 14.99 9.03
CA GLU A 22 -9.72 15.36 7.61
C GLU A 22 -11.12 15.44 6.98
N LEU A 23 -11.97 14.48 7.27
CA LEU A 23 -13.36 14.49 6.80
C LEU A 23 -14.13 15.72 7.29
N SER A 24 -13.97 16.08 8.56
CA SER A 24 -14.59 17.29 9.13
C SER A 24 -14.11 18.54 8.40
N ALA A 25 -12.81 18.66 8.16
CA ALA A 25 -12.22 19.78 7.44
C ALA A 25 -12.72 19.88 5.99
N ALA A 26 -12.84 18.76 5.28
CA ALA A 26 -13.39 18.72 3.92
C ALA A 26 -14.83 19.21 3.90
N ARG A 27 -15.67 18.73 4.83
CA ARG A 27 -17.08 19.18 4.96
C ARG A 27 -17.21 20.68 5.25
N GLN A 28 -16.35 21.21 6.16
CA GLN A 28 -16.35 22.65 6.48
C GLN A 28 -15.98 23.52 5.27
N ARG A 29 -15.22 22.98 4.33
CA ARG A 29 -14.88 23.65 3.06
C ARG A 29 -15.93 23.49 1.98
N GLY A 30 -17.04 22.81 2.24
CA GLY A 30 -18.09 22.54 1.27
C GLY A 30 -17.71 21.54 0.19
N GLU A 31 -16.71 20.71 0.44
CA GLU A 31 -16.30 19.65 -0.48
C GLU A 31 -17.28 18.47 -0.43
N THR A 32 -17.38 17.74 -1.54
CA THR A 32 -18.12 16.48 -1.57
C THR A 32 -17.35 15.41 -0.79
N VAL A 33 -18.03 14.67 0.07
CA VAL A 33 -17.42 13.65 0.91
C VAL A 33 -18.20 12.36 0.84
N SER A 34 -17.51 11.24 0.63
CA SER A 34 -18.07 9.89 0.69
C SER A 34 -17.33 9.01 1.67
N LEU A 35 -18.06 8.05 2.22
CA LEU A 35 -17.50 6.95 3.00
C LEU A 35 -17.63 5.64 2.22
N ILE A 36 -16.56 4.87 2.14
CA ILE A 36 -16.57 3.55 1.50
C ILE A 36 -16.35 2.43 2.50
N ASP A 37 -16.92 1.26 2.20
CA ASP A 37 -16.62 0.06 2.94
C ASP A 37 -15.27 -0.53 2.47
N PHE A 38 -14.21 -0.21 3.24
CA PHE A 38 -12.86 -0.69 2.93
C PHE A 38 -12.77 -2.21 2.93
N GLU A 39 -13.46 -2.90 3.83
CA GLU A 39 -13.37 -4.36 3.94
C GLU A 39 -14.02 -5.08 2.77
N ALA A 40 -15.16 -4.60 2.29
CA ALA A 40 -15.80 -5.10 1.08
C ALA A 40 -14.85 -5.01 -0.12
N LEU A 41 -14.11 -3.90 -0.23
CA LEU A 41 -13.14 -3.73 -1.30
C LEU A 41 -11.85 -4.54 -1.08
N ALA A 42 -11.24 -4.45 0.10
CA ALA A 42 -9.92 -5.01 0.35
C ALA A 42 -9.94 -6.55 0.44
N ARG A 43 -10.92 -7.10 1.13
CA ARG A 43 -11.04 -8.56 1.35
C ARG A 43 -11.84 -9.25 0.25
N GLU A 44 -13.06 -8.77 -0.02
CA GLU A 44 -13.97 -9.42 -0.96
C GLU A 44 -13.69 -9.01 -2.42
N GLY A 45 -13.15 -7.81 -2.67
CA GLY A 45 -12.94 -7.28 -4.01
C GLY A 45 -14.21 -6.76 -4.66
N ASP A 46 -15.22 -6.48 -3.84
CA ASP A 46 -16.51 -5.98 -4.30
C ASP A 46 -16.53 -4.45 -4.21
N ALA A 47 -16.17 -3.80 -5.32
CA ALA A 47 -16.15 -2.34 -5.40
C ALA A 47 -17.57 -1.73 -5.42
N ASP A 48 -18.56 -2.44 -5.93
CA ASP A 48 -19.94 -1.92 -5.97
C ASP A 48 -20.56 -1.94 -4.56
N LYS A 49 -20.32 -3.00 -3.79
CA LYS A 49 -20.67 -3.06 -2.38
C LYS A 49 -19.94 -1.99 -1.56
N ALA A 50 -18.64 -1.80 -1.83
CA ALA A 50 -17.85 -0.78 -1.14
C ALA A 50 -18.39 0.64 -1.35
N LEU A 51 -19.00 0.91 -2.50
CA LEU A 51 -19.50 2.23 -2.90
C LEU A 51 -21.02 2.42 -2.71
N VAL A 52 -21.68 1.58 -1.95
CA VAL A 52 -23.15 1.66 -1.76
C VAL A 52 -23.60 3.01 -1.18
N ASN A 53 -22.75 3.62 -0.35
CA ASN A 53 -23.00 4.93 0.28
C ASN A 53 -22.25 6.08 -0.41
N LEU A 54 -21.88 5.92 -1.67
CA LEU A 54 -21.24 6.99 -2.43
C LEU A 54 -22.21 8.18 -2.56
N THR A 55 -21.77 9.35 -2.13
CA THR A 55 -22.48 10.60 -2.38
C THR A 55 -22.49 10.88 -3.87
N GLU A 56 -23.64 11.26 -4.43
CA GLU A 56 -23.75 11.60 -5.84
C GLU A 56 -22.77 12.74 -6.19
N PRO A 57 -21.95 12.57 -7.24
CA PRO A 57 -21.06 13.63 -7.68
C PRO A 57 -21.86 14.79 -8.26
N ARG A 58 -21.29 15.97 -8.25
CA ARG A 58 -21.88 17.15 -8.90
C ARG A 58 -22.05 16.90 -10.41
N SER A 59 -23.01 17.55 -11.01
CA SER A 59 -23.28 17.42 -12.45
C SER A 59 -22.03 17.70 -13.29
N GLY A 60 -21.74 16.81 -14.23
CA GLY A 60 -20.54 16.90 -15.09
C GLY A 60 -19.33 16.10 -14.58
N GLY A 61 -19.47 15.39 -13.48
CA GLY A 61 -18.41 14.61 -12.85
C GLY A 61 -17.55 15.42 -11.89
N GLU A 62 -16.79 14.74 -11.05
CA GLU A 62 -15.88 15.34 -10.07
C GLU A 62 -14.52 14.66 -10.07
N MET A 63 -13.46 15.46 -9.88
CA MET A 63 -12.16 14.91 -9.50
C MET A 63 -12.21 14.45 -8.05
N GLY A 64 -11.72 13.23 -7.80
CA GLY A 64 -11.74 12.57 -6.51
C GLY A 64 -10.35 12.40 -5.89
N ILE A 65 -10.31 12.39 -4.58
CA ILE A 65 -9.12 12.07 -3.78
C ILE A 65 -9.47 10.91 -2.86
N TYR A 66 -8.80 9.77 -3.03
CA TYR A 66 -8.89 8.67 -2.09
C TYR A 66 -8.00 8.94 -0.87
N ARG A 67 -8.62 9.07 0.29
CA ARG A 67 -8.00 9.27 1.60
C ARG A 67 -8.41 8.12 2.52
N GLY A 68 -7.82 6.97 2.29
CA GLY A 68 -8.16 5.76 3.03
C GLY A 68 -6.95 4.85 3.23
N TRP A 69 -7.20 3.71 3.85
CA TRP A 69 -6.20 2.68 4.05
C TRP A 69 -5.64 2.19 2.72
N MET A 70 -4.36 1.84 2.74
CA MET A 70 -3.66 1.39 1.55
C MET A 70 -4.31 0.12 0.97
N LEU A 71 -4.53 0.14 -0.33
CA LEU A 71 -5.05 -0.97 -1.11
C LEU A 71 -3.91 -1.63 -1.91
N SER A 72 -4.06 -2.92 -2.22
CA SER A 72 -3.23 -3.50 -3.27
C SER A 72 -3.52 -2.81 -4.61
N PRO A 73 -2.59 -2.77 -5.57
CA PRO A 73 -2.83 -2.16 -6.88
C PRO A 73 -4.05 -2.73 -7.59
N ALA A 74 -4.31 -4.04 -7.46
CA ALA A 74 -5.49 -4.68 -8.03
C ALA A 74 -6.79 -4.14 -7.41
N ARG A 75 -6.83 -3.99 -6.08
CA ARG A 75 -7.99 -3.45 -5.37
C ARG A 75 -8.19 -1.97 -5.65
N TYR A 76 -7.11 -1.19 -5.74
CA TYR A 76 -7.19 0.21 -6.14
C TYR A 76 -7.74 0.37 -7.56
N LYS A 77 -7.34 -0.47 -8.50
CA LYS A 77 -7.88 -0.47 -9.87
C LYS A 77 -9.38 -0.75 -9.90
N LEU A 78 -9.88 -1.68 -9.05
CA LEU A 78 -11.32 -1.93 -8.93
C LEU A 78 -12.05 -0.68 -8.42
N LEU A 79 -11.54 -0.05 -7.36
CA LEU A 79 -12.09 1.20 -6.82
C LEU A 79 -12.13 2.31 -7.88
N TYR A 80 -10.98 2.56 -8.53
CA TYR A 80 -10.84 3.57 -9.58
C TYR A 80 -11.90 3.40 -10.67
N SER A 81 -12.00 2.18 -11.23
CA SER A 81 -12.95 1.89 -12.30
C SER A 81 -14.41 2.00 -11.86
N ALA A 82 -14.73 1.62 -10.62
CA ALA A 82 -16.08 1.73 -10.09
C ALA A 82 -16.49 3.19 -9.83
N LEU A 83 -15.56 4.00 -9.32
CA LEU A 83 -15.76 5.45 -9.14
C LEU A 83 -15.92 6.18 -10.48
N GLN A 84 -15.07 5.86 -11.47
CA GLN A 84 -15.14 6.44 -12.79
C GLN A 84 -16.50 6.19 -13.45
N ARG A 85 -17.05 4.97 -13.36
CA ARG A 85 -18.40 4.66 -13.84
C ARG A 85 -19.50 5.49 -13.16
N ARG A 86 -19.22 5.99 -11.96
CA ARG A 86 -20.15 6.82 -11.15
C ARG A 86 -19.83 8.32 -11.21
N GLY A 87 -19.01 8.74 -12.19
CA GLY A 87 -18.69 10.14 -12.43
C GLY A 87 -17.64 10.75 -11.49
N VAL A 88 -16.86 9.94 -10.79
CA VAL A 88 -15.74 10.40 -9.95
C VAL A 88 -14.43 9.89 -10.53
N GLU A 89 -13.55 10.79 -10.96
CA GLU A 89 -12.22 10.47 -11.47
C GLU A 89 -11.16 10.75 -10.40
N LEU A 90 -10.47 9.71 -9.92
CA LEU A 90 -9.41 9.92 -8.94
C LEU A 90 -8.20 10.58 -9.56
N ILE A 91 -7.59 11.54 -8.84
CA ILE A 91 -6.38 12.27 -9.27
C ILE A 91 -5.17 11.35 -9.53
N ASN A 92 -5.11 10.21 -8.85
CA ASN A 92 -4.10 9.20 -9.09
C ASN A 92 -4.74 8.04 -9.85
N ASP A 93 -4.31 7.81 -11.08
CA ASP A 93 -4.69 6.61 -11.81
C ASP A 93 -4.03 5.35 -11.22
N PRO A 94 -4.48 4.14 -11.59
CA PRO A 94 -3.95 2.89 -11.01
C PRO A 94 -2.46 2.66 -11.28
N VAL A 95 -1.91 3.18 -12.38
CA VAL A 95 -0.48 3.05 -12.70
C VAL A 95 0.33 3.93 -11.77
N SER A 96 -0.03 5.20 -11.66
CA SER A 96 0.60 6.17 -10.75
C SER A 96 0.49 5.72 -9.30
N TYR A 97 -0.66 5.18 -8.88
CA TYR A 97 -0.85 4.64 -7.54
C TYR A 97 0.14 3.52 -7.23
N ARG A 98 0.27 2.52 -8.11
CA ARG A 98 1.23 1.42 -7.96
C ARG A 98 2.66 1.96 -7.94
N GLN A 99 3.00 2.81 -8.89
CA GLN A 99 4.32 3.38 -9.05
C GLN A 99 4.77 4.16 -7.80
N CYS A 100 3.88 4.91 -7.16
CA CYS A 100 4.20 5.63 -5.92
C CYS A 100 4.35 4.71 -4.70
N HIS A 101 3.74 3.51 -4.71
CA HIS A 101 3.73 2.61 -3.55
C HIS A 101 4.81 1.53 -3.63
N TYR A 102 5.07 0.96 -4.80
CA TYR A 102 5.97 -0.18 -4.94
C TYR A 102 7.40 0.28 -5.17
N LEU A 103 8.28 -0.04 -4.22
CA LEU A 103 9.70 0.32 -4.29
C LEU A 103 10.36 -0.08 -5.62
N PRO A 104 10.17 -1.28 -6.17
CA PRO A 104 10.76 -1.64 -7.45
C PRO A 104 10.36 -0.71 -8.61
N ASP A 105 9.16 -0.15 -8.56
CA ASP A 105 8.62 0.65 -9.66
C ASP A 105 9.17 2.11 -9.67
N TRP A 106 9.71 2.59 -8.54
CA TRP A 106 10.19 3.97 -8.43
C TRP A 106 11.66 4.13 -8.04
N VAL A 107 12.30 3.11 -7.46
CA VAL A 107 13.64 3.25 -6.88
C VAL A 107 14.70 3.68 -7.90
N GLU A 108 14.59 3.19 -9.13
CA GLU A 108 15.52 3.54 -10.21
C GLU A 108 15.39 5.02 -10.64
N LEU A 109 14.19 5.61 -10.53
CA LEU A 109 13.96 7.03 -10.82
C LEU A 109 14.70 7.96 -9.83
N PHE A 110 15.06 7.43 -8.66
CA PHE A 110 15.74 8.16 -7.58
C PHE A 110 17.13 7.59 -7.29
N GLU A 111 17.78 6.97 -8.28
CA GLU A 111 19.13 6.47 -8.11
C GLU A 111 20.08 7.54 -7.58
N GLY A 112 20.93 7.18 -6.62
CA GLY A 112 21.83 8.10 -5.92
C GLY A 112 21.16 9.04 -4.90
N ARG A 113 19.82 9.05 -4.80
CA ARG A 113 19.04 9.85 -3.83
C ARG A 113 18.34 9.01 -2.79
N THR A 114 18.31 7.69 -2.97
CA THR A 114 17.72 6.71 -2.06
C THR A 114 18.75 5.65 -1.71
N PRO A 115 18.57 4.94 -0.58
CA PRO A 115 19.40 3.79 -0.24
C PRO A 115 19.37 2.75 -1.37
N LYS A 116 20.54 2.16 -1.63
CA LYS A 116 20.66 1.07 -2.59
C LYS A 116 19.73 -0.08 -2.19
N SER A 117 18.96 -0.57 -3.14
CA SER A 117 17.94 -1.59 -2.91
C SER A 117 18.05 -2.72 -3.91
N VAL A 118 17.72 -3.93 -3.48
CA VAL A 118 17.55 -5.12 -4.33
C VAL A 118 16.25 -5.80 -3.93
N TRP A 119 15.66 -6.55 -4.83
CA TRP A 119 14.38 -7.23 -4.56
C TRP A 119 14.30 -8.59 -5.23
N ILE A 120 13.39 -9.40 -4.72
CA ILE A 120 12.97 -10.70 -5.26
C ILE A 120 11.45 -10.68 -5.33
N GLU A 121 10.88 -11.05 -6.47
CA GLU A 121 9.43 -11.17 -6.62
C GLU A 121 8.91 -12.42 -5.87
N SER A 122 7.75 -12.31 -5.25
CA SER A 122 7.20 -13.36 -4.38
C SER A 122 6.84 -14.65 -5.11
N ASP A 123 6.46 -14.57 -6.38
CA ASP A 123 6.20 -15.73 -7.23
C ASP A 123 7.47 -16.54 -7.56
N LYS A 124 8.65 -15.96 -7.31
CA LYS A 124 9.95 -16.58 -7.43
C LYS A 124 10.50 -17.12 -6.09
N LEU A 125 9.69 -17.14 -5.04
CA LEU A 125 10.04 -17.75 -3.75
C LEU A 125 10.06 -19.28 -3.93
N SER A 126 11.22 -19.79 -4.30
CA SER A 126 11.48 -21.23 -4.52
C SER A 126 12.17 -21.86 -3.33
N SER A 127 12.38 -23.19 -3.39
CA SER A 127 13.20 -23.93 -2.40
C SER A 127 14.61 -23.37 -2.23
N ASN A 128 15.09 -22.55 -3.18
CA ASN A 128 16.41 -21.91 -3.15
C ASN A 128 16.35 -20.42 -2.77
N LEU A 129 15.29 -19.99 -2.07
CA LEU A 129 15.11 -18.59 -1.70
C LEU A 129 16.32 -17.99 -1.00
N LEU A 130 16.86 -18.70 0.00
CA LEU A 130 18.01 -18.20 0.76
C LEU A 130 19.21 -17.95 -0.14
N GLU A 131 19.51 -18.85 -1.09
CA GLU A 131 20.60 -18.66 -2.04
C GLU A 131 20.34 -17.42 -2.93
N SER A 132 19.13 -17.25 -3.39
CA SER A 132 18.73 -16.08 -4.18
C SER A 132 18.88 -14.78 -3.39
N VAL A 133 18.52 -14.79 -2.10
CA VAL A 133 18.70 -13.65 -1.20
C VAL A 133 20.19 -13.36 -1.01
N MET A 134 21.00 -14.37 -0.67
CA MET A 134 22.44 -14.22 -0.47
C MET A 134 23.13 -13.68 -1.71
N GLU A 135 22.76 -14.15 -2.91
CA GLU A 135 23.30 -13.63 -4.16
C GLU A 135 22.99 -12.13 -4.36
N LYS A 136 21.75 -11.74 -4.10
CA LYS A 136 21.35 -10.33 -4.17
C LYS A 136 22.04 -9.45 -3.13
N LEU A 137 22.34 -9.99 -1.94
CA LEU A 137 22.98 -9.26 -0.85
C LEU A 137 24.48 -9.02 -1.06
N LYS A 138 25.15 -9.74 -1.96
CA LYS A 138 26.59 -9.56 -2.23
C LYS A 138 26.99 -8.11 -2.50
N ILE A 139 26.13 -7.33 -3.11
CA ILE A 139 26.41 -5.91 -3.43
C ILE A 139 26.57 -5.01 -2.21
N PHE A 140 26.12 -5.47 -1.03
CA PHE A 140 26.22 -4.73 0.22
C PHE A 140 27.47 -5.11 1.04
N GLY A 141 28.13 -6.22 0.72
CA GLY A 141 29.24 -6.75 1.52
C GLY A 141 28.77 -7.06 2.95
N SER A 142 29.52 -6.59 3.94
CA SER A 142 29.19 -6.74 5.37
C SER A 142 28.36 -5.59 5.94
N LYS A 143 27.75 -4.74 5.10
CA LYS A 143 26.94 -3.63 5.58
C LYS A 143 25.60 -4.10 6.14
N PRO A 144 25.04 -3.37 7.12
CA PRO A 144 23.70 -3.64 7.59
C PRO A 144 22.65 -3.34 6.51
N VAL A 145 21.59 -4.13 6.48
CA VAL A 145 20.47 -3.97 5.54
C VAL A 145 19.12 -4.14 6.26
N ILE A 146 18.07 -3.64 5.61
CA ILE A 146 16.69 -3.77 6.09
C ILE A 146 15.89 -4.60 5.10
N LEU A 147 15.27 -5.66 5.60
CA LEU A 147 14.30 -6.47 4.87
C LEU A 147 12.90 -5.86 5.00
N LYS A 148 12.18 -5.79 3.90
CA LYS A 148 10.77 -5.34 3.85
C LYS A 148 10.08 -5.92 2.62
N ASP A 149 8.74 -5.91 2.58
CA ASP A 149 8.05 -6.07 1.30
C ASP A 149 8.20 -4.83 0.42
N PHE A 150 7.59 -4.82 -0.74
CA PHE A 150 7.70 -3.68 -1.66
C PHE A 150 7.15 -2.37 -1.10
N VAL A 151 6.36 -2.42 -0.05
CA VAL A 151 5.61 -1.28 0.51
C VAL A 151 5.94 -1.02 1.97
N LYS A 152 5.94 -2.08 2.81
CA LYS A 152 6.01 -1.99 4.28
C LYS A 152 7.17 -2.79 4.85
N SER A 153 7.49 -2.51 6.10
CA SER A 153 8.39 -3.31 6.94
C SER A 153 7.64 -3.81 8.18
N GLU A 154 8.09 -4.89 8.78
CA GLU A 154 7.59 -5.42 10.05
C GLU A 154 8.19 -4.64 11.22
N LYS A 155 7.79 -3.37 11.39
CA LYS A 155 8.40 -2.41 12.34
C LYS A 155 8.34 -2.88 13.79
N ASP A 156 7.27 -3.59 14.16
CA ASP A 156 7.07 -4.11 15.51
C ASP A 156 7.99 -5.29 15.83
N TYR A 157 8.54 -5.92 14.79
CA TYR A 157 9.49 -7.03 14.86
C TYR A 157 10.85 -6.65 14.28
N TRP A 158 11.31 -5.42 14.55
CA TRP A 158 12.47 -4.83 13.88
C TRP A 158 13.72 -5.72 13.91
N GLN A 159 14.11 -6.21 15.09
CA GLN A 159 15.32 -7.05 15.25
C GLN A 159 15.14 -8.48 14.72
N GLU A 160 13.91 -8.96 14.69
CA GLU A 160 13.62 -10.36 14.36
C GLU A 160 13.33 -10.54 12.86
N ALA A 161 12.63 -9.58 12.24
CA ALA A 161 12.06 -9.72 10.89
C ALA A 161 12.45 -8.60 9.90
N CYS A 162 13.24 -7.59 10.32
CA CYS A 162 13.60 -6.49 9.44
C CYS A 162 15.10 -6.24 9.36
N PHE A 163 15.77 -6.13 10.50
CA PHE A 163 17.15 -5.67 10.56
C PHE A 163 18.14 -6.83 10.47
N ILE A 164 19.03 -6.76 9.49
CA ILE A 164 20.14 -7.68 9.29
C ILE A 164 21.43 -6.88 9.50
N PRO A 165 22.18 -7.10 10.58
CA PRO A 165 23.35 -6.28 10.93
C PRO A 165 24.52 -6.47 9.98
N ASP A 166 24.64 -7.63 9.36
CA ASP A 166 25.67 -7.96 8.37
C ASP A 166 25.05 -8.76 7.24
N ALA A 167 25.03 -8.18 6.04
CA ALA A 167 24.43 -8.80 4.86
C ALA A 167 25.20 -10.03 4.35
N SER A 168 26.45 -10.25 4.82
CA SER A 168 27.27 -11.43 4.51
C SER A 168 27.08 -12.58 5.51
N ASP A 169 26.49 -12.32 6.69
CA ASP A 169 26.18 -13.32 7.68
C ASP A 169 24.95 -14.15 7.27
N ARG A 170 25.23 -15.34 6.72
CA ARG A 170 24.21 -16.26 6.21
C ARG A 170 23.21 -16.68 7.29
N GLU A 171 23.65 -16.88 8.52
CA GLU A 171 22.78 -17.33 9.62
C GLU A 171 21.83 -16.21 10.05
N ALA A 172 22.36 -14.98 10.17
CA ALA A 172 21.54 -13.81 10.46
C ALA A 172 20.51 -13.55 9.34
N VAL A 173 20.93 -13.61 8.08
CA VAL A 173 20.04 -13.46 6.92
C VAL A 173 18.94 -14.52 6.94
N GLN A 174 19.31 -15.80 7.11
CA GLN A 174 18.33 -16.90 7.15
C GLN A 174 17.30 -16.70 8.26
N ARG A 175 17.75 -16.38 9.46
CA ARG A 175 16.86 -16.16 10.62
C ARG A 175 15.86 -15.05 10.36
N VAL A 176 16.32 -13.89 9.88
CA VAL A 176 15.47 -12.73 9.63
C VAL A 176 14.50 -12.97 8.46
N VAL A 177 14.98 -13.58 7.37
CA VAL A 177 14.13 -13.89 6.20
C VAL A 177 13.04 -14.90 6.58
N THR A 178 13.40 -15.97 7.31
CA THR A 178 12.41 -16.96 7.76
C THR A 178 11.35 -16.30 8.63
N ARG A 179 11.77 -15.51 9.62
CA ARG A 179 10.83 -14.83 10.51
C ARG A 179 9.93 -13.83 9.77
N PHE A 180 10.48 -13.09 8.82
CA PHE A 180 9.70 -12.17 7.99
C PHE A 180 8.60 -12.91 7.19
N LEU A 181 8.92 -14.07 6.61
CA LEU A 181 7.94 -14.87 5.85
C LEU A 181 6.86 -15.51 6.72
N GLU A 182 7.18 -15.86 7.98
CA GLU A 182 6.19 -16.39 8.93
C GLU A 182 5.13 -15.35 9.34
N LEU A 183 5.47 -14.06 9.25
CA LEU A 183 4.59 -12.94 9.62
C LEU A 183 3.73 -12.44 8.45
N ARG A 184 3.92 -13.01 7.23
CA ARG A 184 3.22 -12.65 5.99
C ARG A 184 2.28 -13.73 5.52
#